data_0f2a71e8e3c2393b87d8428892268c4f
#
_entry.id   0f2a71e8e3c2393b87d8428892268c4f
#
_cell.length_a   1.000
_cell.length_b   1.000
_cell.length_c   1.000
_cell.angle_alpha   90.00
_cell.angle_beta   90.00
_cell.angle_gamma   90.00
#
_symmetry.space_group_name_H-M   'P 1'
#
loop_
_entity.id
_entity.type
_entity.pdbx_description
1 polymer ?
#
loop_
_entity_poly.entity_id
_entity_poly.type
_entity_poly.pdbx_seq_one_letter_code
_entity_poly.pdbx_strand_id
1 'polypeptide(L)'
;QDNGLELMDKFLPIIDFSNLLLVVLKLTLLKLDCQVLPKEVTLDDKELLKVFDKVLECIEDKIAFTKTFACNLLKAKYLLDNYIVHHDVGLDEIKGNPWQLKYYRRERNSGELTDLSDDKSIQKEMVHLLSMFETTFTPKQRKNYLFYCMAYLFEHFGGADYDKRYLAFLRNLADKFFFEVYLSGERLNAMKQPSPNAFDDVLLDGRKVNWELTFVRSVSVEDFENVYPHEYYVPLYVFNYTDYRLWKKYADELRGEEKKQRDPVRVNFFASLGCSDFDLPFFNEFYFSRTRKSLEHYYPQSKAIPGREDAADALCVRTINCFGNFAMIGSDANSSGSNWDPVGKVKLYQDGKLRASVASIKFKIMMQICHDNDNLGGRRQGMQWNADDIDNHQRKMLEIILKPNNR
;
A
#
# COMPACT_ATOMS: atom_id res chain seq x y z
N GLN A 1 20.64 -1.59 -31.68
CA GLN A 1 19.84 -0.38 -31.49
C GLN A 1 18.35 -0.66 -31.15
N ASP A 2 17.86 -1.90 -31.30
CA ASP A 2 16.43 -2.23 -31.09
C ASP A 2 16.05 -2.72 -29.69
N ASN A 3 17.02 -3.09 -28.86
CA ASN A 3 16.70 -3.68 -27.53
C ASN A 3 16.08 -2.71 -26.52
N GLY A 4 16.21 -1.41 -26.70
CA GLY A 4 15.65 -0.42 -25.78
C GLY A 4 14.17 -0.09 -26.03
N LEU A 5 13.71 -0.20 -27.28
CA LEU A 5 12.32 0.05 -27.65
C LEU A 5 11.43 -1.15 -27.33
N GLU A 6 11.89 -2.39 -27.58
CA GLU A 6 11.16 -3.61 -27.20
C GLU A 6 10.94 -3.77 -25.69
N LEU A 7 11.82 -3.19 -24.85
CA LEU A 7 11.67 -3.22 -23.38
C LEU A 7 10.57 -2.26 -22.89
N MET A 8 10.32 -1.14 -23.57
CA MET A 8 9.26 -0.20 -23.19
C MET A 8 7.85 -0.73 -23.43
N ASP A 9 7.66 -1.58 -24.44
CA ASP A 9 6.34 -2.18 -24.74
C ASP A 9 5.91 -3.26 -23.71
N LYS A 10 6.82 -3.68 -22.84
CA LYS A 10 6.53 -4.65 -21.77
C LYS A 10 5.84 -4.06 -20.54
N PHE A 11 5.89 -2.74 -20.38
CA PHE A 11 5.39 -2.11 -19.17
C PHE A 11 4.06 -1.39 -19.41
N LEU A 12 3.06 -1.67 -18.56
CA LEU A 12 1.84 -0.88 -18.53
C LEU A 12 2.15 0.51 -17.96
N PRO A 13 1.68 1.58 -18.62
CA PRO A 13 1.77 2.90 -18.03
C PRO A 13 0.99 2.94 -16.71
N ILE A 14 1.62 3.49 -15.69
CA ILE A 14 1.01 3.64 -14.36
C ILE A 14 0.13 4.90 -14.28
N ILE A 15 0.27 5.82 -15.22
CA ILE A 15 -0.51 7.06 -15.31
C ILE A 15 -0.78 7.35 -16.80
N ASP A 16 -1.99 7.78 -17.13
CA ASP A 16 -2.30 8.29 -18.47
C ASP A 16 -1.71 9.69 -18.68
N PHE A 17 -1.64 10.10 -19.96
CA PHE A 17 -0.98 11.35 -20.32
C PHE A 17 -1.70 12.59 -19.76
N SER A 18 -3.03 12.60 -19.75
CA SER A 18 -3.81 13.71 -19.22
C SER A 18 -3.56 13.94 -17.74
N ASN A 19 -3.54 12.88 -16.95
CA ASN A 19 -3.21 12.95 -15.53
C ASN A 19 -1.74 13.33 -15.29
N LEU A 20 -0.81 12.88 -16.14
CA LEU A 20 0.58 13.32 -16.07
C LEU A 20 0.70 14.83 -16.30
N LEU A 21 -0.03 15.41 -17.27
CA LEU A 21 -0.04 16.85 -17.49
C LEU A 21 -0.54 17.61 -16.25
N LEU A 22 -1.57 17.13 -15.57
CA LEU A 22 -2.06 17.73 -14.31
C LEU A 22 -1.03 17.65 -13.19
N VAL A 23 -0.33 16.51 -13.04
CA VAL A 23 0.77 16.37 -12.07
C VAL A 23 1.87 17.39 -12.39
N VAL A 24 2.28 17.51 -13.64
CA VAL A 24 3.32 18.47 -14.07
C VAL A 24 2.87 19.92 -13.86
N LEU A 25 1.61 20.25 -14.12
CA LEU A 25 1.06 21.56 -13.85
C LEU A 25 1.14 21.89 -12.35
N LYS A 26 0.70 20.96 -11.51
CA LYS A 26 0.75 21.10 -10.04
C LYS A 26 2.20 21.26 -9.54
N LEU A 27 3.16 20.50 -10.09
CA LEU A 27 4.60 20.64 -9.84
C LEU A 27 5.15 22.01 -10.27
N THR A 28 4.71 22.50 -11.43
CA THR A 28 5.12 23.82 -11.95
C THR A 28 4.65 24.93 -11.03
N LEU A 29 3.43 24.82 -10.50
CA LEU A 29 2.85 25.79 -9.58
C LEU A 29 3.52 25.83 -8.20
N LEU A 30 4.28 24.81 -7.80
CA LEU A 30 5.08 24.88 -6.56
C LEU A 30 6.12 26.01 -6.59
N LYS A 31 6.62 26.37 -7.78
CA LYS A 31 7.70 27.37 -7.97
C LYS A 31 7.25 28.62 -8.74
N LEU A 32 6.02 28.62 -9.24
CA LEU A 32 5.50 29.71 -10.03
C LEU A 32 4.69 30.66 -9.15
N ASP A 33 5.03 31.95 -9.19
CA ASP A 33 4.26 32.97 -8.50
C ASP A 33 3.04 33.35 -9.37
N CYS A 34 1.87 32.84 -9.02
CA CYS A 34 0.58 33.16 -9.63
C CYS A 34 -0.53 33.03 -8.60
N GLN A 35 -1.74 33.51 -8.91
CA GLN A 35 -2.85 33.47 -7.94
C GLN A 35 -3.36 32.05 -7.64
N VAL A 36 -3.23 31.11 -8.60
CA VAL A 36 -3.66 29.71 -8.43
C VAL A 36 -2.64 28.94 -7.59
N LEU A 37 -3.11 28.33 -6.49
CA LEU A 37 -2.28 27.49 -5.62
C LEU A 37 -2.22 26.03 -6.12
N PRO A 38 -1.14 25.30 -5.83
CA PRO A 38 -1.02 23.88 -6.20
C PRO A 38 -2.19 23.00 -5.72
N LYS A 39 -2.73 23.23 -4.54
CA LYS A 39 -3.87 22.49 -3.99
C LYS A 39 -5.17 22.66 -4.77
N GLU A 40 -5.28 23.73 -5.56
CA GLU A 40 -6.44 23.99 -6.41
C GLU A 40 -6.42 23.20 -7.71
N VAL A 41 -5.29 22.58 -8.04
CA VAL A 41 -5.16 21.66 -9.17
C VAL A 41 -5.66 20.28 -8.77
N THR A 42 -6.86 19.93 -9.23
CA THR A 42 -7.38 18.58 -9.06
C THR A 42 -6.73 17.64 -10.07
N LEU A 43 -6.32 16.44 -9.63
CA LEU A 43 -5.72 15.42 -10.50
C LEU A 43 -6.81 14.58 -11.19
N ASP A 44 -7.81 15.23 -11.76
CA ASP A 44 -8.94 14.62 -12.47
C ASP A 44 -8.86 15.02 -13.95
N ASP A 45 -8.64 14.04 -14.83
CA ASP A 45 -8.49 14.25 -16.28
C ASP A 45 -9.68 14.95 -16.92
N LYS A 46 -10.88 14.80 -16.36
CA LYS A 46 -12.09 15.49 -16.80
C LYS A 46 -12.04 17.01 -16.61
N GLU A 47 -11.26 17.46 -15.65
CA GLU A 47 -11.07 18.88 -15.34
C GLU A 47 -9.84 19.49 -16.05
N LEU A 48 -9.11 18.70 -16.87
CA LEU A 48 -7.83 19.08 -17.47
C LEU A 48 -7.89 20.48 -18.12
N LEU A 49 -8.77 20.68 -19.08
CA LEU A 49 -8.85 21.95 -19.83
C LEU A 49 -9.22 23.12 -18.91
N LYS A 50 -10.22 22.93 -18.06
CA LYS A 50 -10.68 23.95 -17.12
C LYS A 50 -9.58 24.40 -16.13
N VAL A 51 -8.78 23.45 -15.64
CA VAL A 51 -7.67 23.76 -14.72
C VAL A 51 -6.56 24.51 -15.45
N PHE A 52 -6.22 24.09 -16.70
CA PHE A 52 -5.22 24.79 -17.51
C PHE A 52 -5.69 26.21 -17.87
N ASP A 53 -6.94 26.38 -18.30
CA ASP A 53 -7.50 27.70 -18.63
C ASP A 53 -7.42 28.65 -17.44
N LYS A 54 -7.83 28.19 -16.24
CA LYS A 54 -7.72 28.96 -15.00
C LYS A 54 -6.29 29.41 -14.70
N VAL A 55 -5.31 28.54 -14.89
CA VAL A 55 -3.91 28.88 -14.68
C VAL A 55 -3.42 29.87 -15.75
N LEU A 56 -3.72 29.63 -17.01
CA LEU A 56 -3.28 30.48 -18.13
C LEU A 56 -3.89 31.89 -18.11
N GLU A 57 -5.05 32.05 -17.50
CA GLU A 57 -5.65 33.39 -17.26
C GLU A 57 -4.84 34.21 -16.25
N CYS A 58 -4.15 33.56 -15.31
CA CYS A 58 -3.34 34.23 -14.29
C CYS A 58 -1.87 34.42 -14.70
N ILE A 59 -1.44 33.92 -15.85
CA ILE A 59 -0.04 33.98 -16.31
C ILE A 59 0.15 35.16 -17.28
N GLU A 60 1.02 36.10 -16.93
CA GLU A 60 1.39 37.23 -17.77
C GLU A 60 2.27 36.79 -18.95
N ASP A 61 3.40 36.12 -18.67
CA ASP A 61 4.31 35.60 -19.70
C ASP A 61 3.99 34.13 -20.01
N LYS A 62 3.07 33.91 -20.95
CA LYS A 62 2.66 32.58 -21.41
C LYS A 62 3.78 31.82 -22.12
N ILE A 63 4.75 32.55 -22.74
CA ILE A 63 5.88 31.94 -23.45
C ILE A 63 6.85 31.35 -22.42
N ALA A 64 7.22 32.12 -21.40
CA ALA A 64 8.08 31.63 -20.32
C ALA A 64 7.43 30.46 -19.58
N PHE A 65 6.13 30.56 -19.28
CA PHE A 65 5.37 29.46 -18.68
C PHE A 65 5.43 28.19 -19.53
N THR A 66 5.14 28.29 -20.83
CA THR A 66 5.13 27.13 -21.75
C THR A 66 6.50 26.46 -21.81
N LYS A 67 7.59 27.24 -21.87
CA LYS A 67 8.97 26.70 -21.85
C LYS A 67 9.24 25.95 -20.53
N THR A 68 8.90 26.58 -19.40
CA THR A 68 9.09 25.97 -18.07
C THR A 68 8.28 24.69 -17.91
N PHE A 69 7.01 24.72 -18.33
CA PHE A 69 6.12 23.56 -18.30
C PHE A 69 6.67 22.42 -19.18
N ALA A 70 7.12 22.70 -20.39
CA ALA A 70 7.70 21.70 -21.30
C ALA A 70 8.98 21.07 -20.69
N CYS A 71 9.87 21.88 -20.12
CA CYS A 71 11.05 21.37 -19.40
C CYS A 71 10.67 20.50 -18.21
N ASN A 72 9.67 20.91 -17.42
CA ASN A 72 9.15 20.14 -16.30
C ASN A 72 8.50 18.82 -16.75
N LEU A 73 7.81 18.82 -17.89
CA LEU A 73 7.21 17.61 -18.46
C LEU A 73 8.28 16.60 -18.87
N LEU A 74 9.35 17.03 -19.52
CA LEU A 74 10.48 16.16 -19.89
C LEU A 74 11.18 15.62 -18.64
N LYS A 75 11.40 16.46 -17.63
CA LYS A 75 11.98 16.04 -16.35
C LYS A 75 11.07 15.06 -15.64
N ALA A 76 9.76 15.32 -15.58
CA ALA A 76 8.78 14.43 -14.97
C ALA A 76 8.76 13.05 -15.65
N LYS A 77 8.78 13.02 -16.99
CA LYS A 77 8.84 11.76 -17.75
C LYS A 77 10.09 10.97 -17.41
N TYR A 78 11.26 11.64 -17.41
CA TYR A 78 12.52 10.98 -17.02
C TYR A 78 12.47 10.39 -15.61
N LEU A 79 11.94 11.16 -14.63
CA LEU A 79 11.84 10.69 -13.23
C LEU A 79 10.82 9.57 -13.07
N LEU A 80 9.70 9.66 -13.80
CA LEU A 80 8.68 8.61 -13.81
C LEU A 80 9.27 7.28 -14.30
N ASP A 81 10.03 7.31 -15.40
CA ASP A 81 10.58 6.11 -16.03
C ASP A 81 11.70 5.46 -15.21
N ASN A 82 12.40 6.22 -14.37
CA ASN A 82 13.59 5.74 -13.69
C ASN A 82 13.43 5.55 -12.18
N TYR A 83 12.43 6.21 -11.54
CA TYR A 83 12.33 6.25 -10.08
C TYR A 83 10.97 5.80 -9.54
N ILE A 84 10.03 5.46 -10.41
CA ILE A 84 8.72 4.94 -10.04
C ILE A 84 8.58 3.52 -10.58
N VAL A 85 7.85 2.66 -9.87
CA VAL A 85 7.66 1.26 -10.29
C VAL A 85 6.90 1.15 -11.60
N HIS A 86 7.25 0.12 -12.36
CA HIS A 86 6.55 -0.29 -13.56
C HIS A 86 5.91 -1.66 -13.36
N HIS A 87 4.80 -1.91 -14.04
CA HIS A 87 4.12 -3.20 -14.04
C HIS A 87 4.44 -3.94 -15.34
N ASP A 88 5.10 -5.09 -15.24
CA ASP A 88 5.45 -5.94 -16.38
C ASP A 88 4.20 -6.70 -16.86
N VAL A 89 3.83 -6.52 -18.13
CA VAL A 89 2.65 -7.16 -18.77
C VAL A 89 2.91 -8.63 -19.09
N GLY A 90 4.17 -8.99 -19.31
CA GLY A 90 4.58 -10.36 -19.65
C GLY A 90 4.65 -11.30 -18.45
N LEU A 91 4.62 -10.77 -17.25
CA LEU A 91 4.54 -11.54 -16.01
C LEU A 91 3.08 -11.63 -15.58
N ASP A 92 2.48 -12.78 -15.82
CA ASP A 92 1.23 -13.17 -15.17
C ASP A 92 1.46 -13.16 -13.65
N GLU A 93 0.54 -12.56 -12.87
CA GLU A 93 0.61 -12.51 -11.40
C GLU A 93 0.76 -13.90 -10.76
N ILE A 94 0.43 -14.95 -11.49
CA ILE A 94 0.65 -16.36 -11.08
C ILE A 94 2.14 -16.73 -11.13
N LYS A 95 2.94 -16.05 -11.96
CA LYS A 95 4.36 -16.41 -12.22
C LYS A 95 5.36 -15.64 -11.36
N GLY A 96 4.95 -14.64 -10.61
CA GLY A 96 5.83 -13.88 -9.73
C GLY A 96 5.48 -12.40 -9.59
N ASN A 97 6.37 -11.64 -8.96
CA ASN A 97 6.18 -10.22 -8.74
C ASN A 97 6.29 -9.44 -10.07
N PRO A 98 5.20 -8.80 -10.54
CA PRO A 98 5.21 -8.05 -11.79
C PRO A 98 5.81 -6.64 -11.64
N TRP A 99 6.11 -6.21 -10.42
CA TRP A 99 6.60 -4.87 -10.15
C TRP A 99 8.10 -4.76 -10.29
N GLN A 100 8.55 -3.79 -11.07
CA GLN A 100 9.96 -3.50 -11.30
C GLN A 100 10.25 -2.03 -11.07
N LEU A 101 11.37 -1.75 -10.41
CA LEU A 101 11.95 -0.41 -10.27
C LEU A 101 13.32 -0.45 -10.91
N LYS A 102 13.42 0.08 -12.13
CA LYS A 102 14.60 0.03 -12.97
C LYS A 102 15.05 1.41 -13.34
N TYR A 103 16.34 1.62 -13.26
CA TYR A 103 17.02 2.85 -13.64
C TYR A 103 17.83 2.62 -14.90
N TYR A 104 17.73 3.53 -15.89
CA TYR A 104 18.52 3.46 -17.10
C TYR A 104 19.90 4.05 -16.86
N ARG A 105 20.92 3.18 -16.74
CA ARG A 105 22.32 3.58 -16.63
C ARG A 105 22.93 3.67 -18.03
N ARG A 106 23.35 4.86 -18.42
CA ARG A 106 24.07 5.07 -19.69
C ARG A 106 25.56 4.88 -19.46
N GLU A 107 26.16 3.90 -20.11
CA GLU A 107 27.59 3.75 -20.25
C GLU A 107 28.07 4.32 -21.59
N ARG A 108 29.41 4.51 -21.78
CA ARG A 108 29.96 5.23 -22.96
C ARG A 108 29.44 4.72 -24.30
N ASN A 109 29.20 3.42 -24.47
CA ASN A 109 28.77 2.79 -25.73
C ASN A 109 27.52 1.90 -25.61
N SER A 110 26.92 1.82 -24.44
CA SER A 110 25.72 0.99 -24.18
C SER A 110 24.86 1.63 -23.09
N GLY A 111 23.64 1.18 -22.97
CA GLY A 111 22.78 1.51 -21.85
C GLY A 111 22.09 0.25 -21.38
N GLU A 112 21.97 0.09 -20.07
CA GLU A 112 21.28 -1.03 -19.48
C GLU A 112 20.28 -0.59 -18.41
N LEU A 113 19.24 -1.39 -18.20
CA LEU A 113 18.30 -1.23 -17.11
C LEU A 113 18.85 -1.97 -15.89
N THR A 114 19.22 -1.22 -14.86
CA THR A 114 19.70 -1.76 -13.59
C THR A 114 18.75 -1.46 -12.45
N ASP A 115 18.90 -2.15 -11.32
CA ASP A 115 18.21 -1.76 -10.10
C ASP A 115 18.63 -0.36 -9.66
N LEU A 116 17.72 0.41 -9.05
CA LEU A 116 18.01 1.76 -8.56
C LEU A 116 19.00 1.74 -7.39
N SER A 117 18.96 0.72 -6.55
CA SER A 117 19.91 0.48 -5.47
C SER A 117 20.67 -0.83 -5.68
N ASP A 118 21.98 -0.80 -5.43
CA ASP A 118 22.82 -2.00 -5.39
C ASP A 118 22.50 -2.87 -4.15
N ASP A 119 22.00 -2.25 -3.07
CA ASP A 119 21.48 -2.96 -1.90
C ASP A 119 20.12 -3.57 -2.20
N LYS A 120 20.08 -4.90 -2.31
CA LYS A 120 18.86 -5.66 -2.62
C LYS A 120 17.75 -5.46 -1.60
N SER A 121 18.10 -5.12 -0.35
CA SER A 121 17.11 -4.86 0.68
C SER A 121 16.42 -3.52 0.49
N ILE A 122 17.19 -2.48 0.19
CA ILE A 122 16.68 -1.14 -0.13
C ILE A 122 15.84 -1.20 -1.40
N GLN A 123 16.37 -1.83 -2.45
CA GLN A 123 15.65 -2.01 -3.72
C GLN A 123 14.29 -2.67 -3.53
N LYS A 124 14.26 -3.80 -2.81
CA LYS A 124 13.02 -4.56 -2.59
C LYS A 124 12.00 -3.77 -1.77
N GLU A 125 12.44 -3.04 -0.75
CA GLU A 125 11.54 -2.24 0.08
C GLU A 125 10.98 -1.03 -0.70
N MET A 126 11.77 -0.37 -1.54
CA MET A 126 11.27 0.68 -2.44
C MET A 126 10.20 0.14 -3.40
N VAL A 127 10.43 -1.04 -3.99
CA VAL A 127 9.45 -1.70 -4.85
C VAL A 127 8.15 -1.98 -4.08
N HIS A 128 8.25 -2.45 -2.83
CA HIS A 128 7.06 -2.72 -2.01
C HIS A 128 6.27 -1.45 -1.67
N LEU A 129 6.93 -0.38 -1.25
CA LEU A 129 6.27 0.89 -0.93
C LEU A 129 5.60 1.50 -2.16
N LEU A 130 6.30 1.58 -3.28
CA LEU A 130 5.77 2.14 -4.51
C LEU A 130 4.61 1.29 -5.08
N SER A 131 4.74 -0.04 -5.07
CA SER A 131 3.65 -0.93 -5.51
C SER A 131 2.47 -0.94 -4.54
N MET A 132 2.70 -0.79 -3.24
CA MET A 132 1.64 -0.56 -2.25
C MET A 132 0.83 0.69 -2.60
N PHE A 133 1.49 1.80 -2.87
CA PHE A 133 0.81 3.02 -3.30
C PHE A 133 0.05 2.81 -4.61
N GLU A 134 0.71 2.24 -5.63
CA GLU A 134 0.10 2.05 -6.95
C GLU A 134 -1.13 1.14 -6.92
N THR A 135 -1.11 0.08 -6.12
CA THR A 135 -2.26 -0.81 -5.98
C THR A 135 -3.39 -0.21 -5.15
N THR A 136 -3.07 0.70 -4.24
CA THR A 136 -4.04 1.40 -3.40
C THR A 136 -4.71 2.57 -4.12
N PHE A 137 -3.89 3.45 -4.72
CA PHE A 137 -4.36 4.68 -5.36
C PHE A 137 -4.71 4.42 -6.82
N THR A 138 -5.94 3.99 -7.06
CA THR A 138 -6.45 3.81 -8.42
C THR A 138 -6.61 5.17 -9.13
N PRO A 139 -6.76 5.20 -10.48
CA PRO A 139 -7.04 6.45 -11.21
C PRO A 139 -8.20 7.25 -10.63
N LYS A 140 -9.24 6.58 -10.13
CA LYS A 140 -10.39 7.22 -9.46
C LYS A 140 -10.04 7.92 -8.15
N GLN A 141 -8.96 7.52 -7.48
CA GLN A 141 -8.46 8.12 -6.24
C GLN A 141 -7.32 9.12 -6.52
N ARG A 142 -7.15 9.53 -7.78
CA ARG A 142 -6.31 10.66 -8.21
C ARG A 142 -4.83 10.52 -7.90
N LYS A 143 -4.30 9.30 -7.70
CA LYS A 143 -2.86 8.99 -7.53
C LYS A 143 -2.04 10.08 -6.81
N ASN A 144 -2.57 10.62 -5.71
CA ASN A 144 -1.91 11.70 -4.96
C ASN A 144 -0.47 11.36 -4.57
N TYR A 145 -0.20 10.07 -4.24
CA TYR A 145 1.15 9.62 -3.90
C TYR A 145 2.16 9.96 -5.01
N LEU A 146 1.75 9.85 -6.29
CA LEU A 146 2.64 10.08 -7.43
C LEU A 146 3.08 11.55 -7.50
N PHE A 147 2.14 12.48 -7.27
CA PHE A 147 2.50 13.90 -7.19
C PHE A 147 3.56 14.16 -6.12
N TYR A 148 3.42 13.59 -4.92
CA TYR A 148 4.38 13.79 -3.83
C TYR A 148 5.71 13.10 -4.08
N CYS A 149 5.71 11.88 -4.66
CA CYS A 149 6.95 11.24 -5.11
C CYS A 149 7.67 12.11 -6.16
N MET A 150 6.95 12.62 -7.14
CA MET A 150 7.52 13.49 -8.17
C MET A 150 8.02 14.82 -7.59
N ALA A 151 7.29 15.44 -6.65
CA ALA A 151 7.72 16.67 -6.01
C ALA A 151 9.04 16.47 -5.25
N TYR A 152 9.16 15.38 -4.48
CA TYR A 152 10.41 15.02 -3.81
C TYR A 152 11.55 14.79 -4.81
N LEU A 153 11.31 14.04 -5.87
CA LEU A 153 12.29 13.75 -6.91
C LEU A 153 12.75 15.01 -7.66
N PHE A 154 11.85 15.97 -7.88
CA PHE A 154 12.19 17.24 -8.52
C PHE A 154 13.23 18.05 -7.74
N GLU A 155 13.28 17.89 -6.43
CA GLU A 155 14.14 18.64 -5.53
C GLU A 155 15.41 17.86 -5.12
N HIS A 156 15.31 16.53 -5.03
CA HIS A 156 16.31 15.74 -4.31
C HIS A 156 16.89 14.57 -5.11
N PHE A 157 16.61 14.44 -6.41
CA PHE A 157 17.14 13.29 -7.16
C PHE A 157 18.65 13.35 -7.34
N GLY A 158 19.30 12.19 -7.29
CA GLY A 158 20.75 12.04 -7.50
C GLY A 158 21.59 12.31 -6.26
N GLY A 159 22.92 12.21 -6.43
CA GLY A 159 23.91 12.38 -5.36
C GLY A 159 24.18 11.11 -4.55
N ALA A 160 25.13 11.21 -3.59
CA ALA A 160 25.49 10.10 -2.73
C ALA A 160 24.31 9.65 -1.86
N ASP A 161 24.23 8.34 -1.58
CA ASP A 161 23.18 7.73 -0.75
C ASP A 161 21.73 8.09 -1.17
N TYR A 162 21.53 8.39 -2.45
CA TYR A 162 20.24 8.77 -2.98
C TYR A 162 19.16 7.72 -2.71
N ASP A 163 19.48 6.45 -2.91
CA ASP A 163 18.60 5.30 -2.67
C ASP A 163 18.11 5.23 -1.22
N LYS A 164 19.01 5.43 -0.25
CA LYS A 164 18.67 5.46 1.18
C LYS A 164 17.78 6.65 1.53
N ARG A 165 18.08 7.84 0.97
CA ARG A 165 17.25 9.04 1.19
C ARG A 165 15.87 8.90 0.56
N TYR A 166 15.80 8.30 -0.63
CA TYR A 166 14.52 8.06 -1.29
C TYR A 166 13.68 7.01 -0.55
N LEU A 167 14.31 5.93 -0.07
CA LEU A 167 13.62 4.96 0.79
C LEU A 167 13.11 5.60 2.08
N ALA A 168 13.91 6.43 2.75
CA ALA A 168 13.48 7.14 3.96
C ALA A 168 12.29 8.07 3.68
N PHE A 169 12.30 8.77 2.54
CA PHE A 169 11.16 9.56 2.09
C PHE A 169 9.90 8.70 1.86
N LEU A 170 10.01 7.58 1.15
CA LEU A 170 8.86 6.68 0.88
C LEU A 170 8.25 6.12 2.17
N ARG A 171 9.07 5.74 3.15
CA ARG A 171 8.62 5.32 4.48
C ARG A 171 7.86 6.45 5.19
N ASN A 172 8.44 7.64 5.18
CA ASN A 172 7.81 8.81 5.81
C ASN A 172 6.48 9.17 5.13
N LEU A 173 6.41 9.12 3.80
CA LEU A 173 5.20 9.38 3.05
C LEU A 173 4.10 8.35 3.40
N ALA A 174 4.47 7.08 3.52
CA ALA A 174 3.53 6.03 3.93
C ALA A 174 3.01 6.27 5.35
N ASP A 175 3.89 6.58 6.30
CA ASP A 175 3.50 6.89 7.66
C ASP A 175 2.62 8.15 7.72
N LYS A 176 2.98 9.20 6.99
CA LYS A 176 2.23 10.46 6.95
C LYS A 176 0.81 10.25 6.42
N PHE A 177 0.65 9.45 5.35
CA PHE A 177 -0.67 9.07 4.86
C PHE A 177 -1.45 8.28 5.91
N PHE A 178 -0.83 7.29 6.55
CA PHE A 178 -1.51 6.48 7.54
C PHE A 178 -1.94 7.29 8.75
N PHE A 179 -1.01 7.97 9.41
CA PHE A 179 -1.27 8.65 10.68
C PHE A 179 -2.02 9.97 10.54
N GLU A 180 -1.76 10.75 9.49
CA GLU A 180 -2.30 12.10 9.36
C GLU A 180 -3.52 12.18 8.43
N VAL A 181 -3.75 11.18 7.55
CA VAL A 181 -4.94 11.13 6.69
C VAL A 181 -5.88 10.02 7.14
N TYR A 182 -5.44 8.77 7.10
CA TYR A 182 -6.32 7.63 7.35
C TYR A 182 -6.70 7.44 8.82
N LEU A 183 -5.91 7.91 9.78
CA LEU A 183 -6.27 7.93 11.21
C LEU A 183 -6.86 9.27 11.67
N SER A 184 -7.14 10.20 10.74
CA SER A 184 -7.82 11.46 11.05
C SER A 184 -9.28 11.39 10.63
N GLY A 185 -10.16 11.16 11.60
CA GLY A 185 -11.60 11.02 11.32
C GLY A 185 -12.22 12.22 10.58
N GLU A 186 -11.72 13.44 10.81
CA GLU A 186 -12.15 14.68 10.15
C GLU A 186 -11.78 14.77 8.67
N ARG A 187 -10.73 14.02 8.22
CA ARG A 187 -10.27 13.98 6.82
C ARG A 187 -10.93 12.87 6.00
N LEU A 188 -11.75 12.06 6.63
CA LEU A 188 -12.46 10.97 6.01
C LEU A 188 -13.94 11.32 5.83
N ASN A 189 -14.51 10.90 4.69
CA ASN A 189 -15.95 10.99 4.48
C ASN A 189 -16.72 9.90 5.25
N ALA A 190 -18.05 9.89 5.12
CA ALA A 190 -18.91 8.89 5.78
C ALA A 190 -18.56 7.43 5.42
N MET A 191 -17.97 7.19 4.25
CA MET A 191 -17.51 5.87 3.80
C MET A 191 -16.04 5.58 4.18
N LYS A 192 -15.47 6.37 5.10
CA LYS A 192 -14.08 6.25 5.56
C LYS A 192 -13.04 6.37 4.43
N GLN A 193 -13.39 7.05 3.33
CA GLN A 193 -12.45 7.39 2.26
C GLN A 193 -11.91 8.81 2.46
N PRO A 194 -10.64 9.09 2.12
CA PRO A 194 -10.10 10.42 2.20
C PRO A 194 -10.92 11.44 1.41
N SER A 195 -11.14 12.60 1.99
CA SER A 195 -11.75 13.74 1.31
C SER A 195 -10.86 14.19 0.13
N PRO A 196 -11.40 14.87 -0.89
CA PRO A 196 -10.64 15.21 -2.10
C PRO A 196 -9.31 15.92 -1.86
N ASN A 197 -9.20 16.75 -0.84
CA ASN A 197 -8.01 17.54 -0.51
C ASN A 197 -7.24 16.99 0.70
N ALA A 198 -7.66 15.87 1.30
CA ALA A 198 -7.12 15.36 2.55
C ALA A 198 -5.58 15.21 2.54
N PHE A 199 -5.00 14.81 1.43
CA PHE A 199 -3.55 14.67 1.28
C PHE A 199 -2.87 16.05 1.14
N ASP A 200 -3.44 16.96 0.37
CA ASP A 200 -2.92 18.29 0.16
C ASP A 200 -3.01 19.13 1.47
N ASP A 201 -4.06 18.98 2.23
CA ASP A 201 -4.24 19.66 3.53
C ASP A 201 -3.18 19.25 4.57
N VAL A 202 -2.61 18.05 4.43
CA VAL A 202 -1.54 17.54 5.29
C VAL A 202 -0.16 17.91 4.76
N LEU A 203 0.03 17.85 3.44
CA LEU A 203 1.35 17.91 2.83
C LEU A 203 1.68 19.24 2.17
N LEU A 204 0.70 20.12 1.88
CA LEU A 204 0.94 21.41 1.26
C LEU A 204 0.67 22.56 2.22
N ASP A 205 1.66 23.42 2.38
CA ASP A 205 1.54 24.75 2.98
C ASP A 205 1.78 25.81 1.89
N GLY A 206 0.69 26.29 1.32
CA GLY A 206 0.72 27.16 0.16
C GLY A 206 1.40 26.49 -1.05
N ARG A 207 2.64 26.88 -1.35
CA ARG A 207 3.47 26.31 -2.43
C ARG A 207 4.59 25.40 -1.93
N LYS A 208 4.72 25.23 -0.63
CA LYS A 208 5.74 24.38 -0.03
C LYS A 208 5.16 23.00 0.29
N VAL A 209 5.96 21.97 0.05
CA VAL A 209 5.64 20.64 0.51
C VAL A 209 6.26 20.41 1.88
N ASN A 210 5.46 20.01 2.85
CA ASN A 210 5.91 19.64 4.17
C ASN A 210 6.25 18.14 4.21
N TRP A 211 7.54 17.83 4.21
CA TRP A 211 8.03 16.46 4.25
C TRP A 211 8.11 15.88 5.66
N GLU A 212 7.99 16.72 6.68
CA GLU A 212 8.12 16.28 8.07
C GLU A 212 6.83 15.59 8.53
N LEU A 213 6.98 14.45 9.19
CA LEU A 213 5.90 13.81 9.90
C LEU A 213 5.61 14.63 11.16
N THR A 214 4.48 15.31 11.17
CA THR A 214 4.05 16.14 12.31
C THR A 214 3.44 15.35 13.45
N PHE A 215 3.34 14.04 13.27
CA PHE A 215 2.77 13.13 14.23
C PHE A 215 3.64 13.01 15.50
N VAL A 216 3.20 13.65 16.58
CA VAL A 216 3.98 13.78 17.84
C VAL A 216 3.49 12.82 18.93
N ARG A 217 2.22 12.36 18.88
CA ARG A 217 1.66 11.50 19.92
C ARG A 217 1.66 10.03 19.54
N SER A 218 1.79 9.15 20.55
CA SER A 218 1.53 7.73 20.37
C SER A 218 0.04 7.52 20.06
N VAL A 219 -0.27 6.78 19.02
CA VAL A 219 -1.63 6.35 18.69
C VAL A 219 -1.95 5.08 19.45
N SER A 220 -3.10 5.05 20.09
CA SER A 220 -3.61 3.88 20.80
C SER A 220 -4.53 3.03 19.91
N VAL A 221 -4.84 1.82 20.37
CA VAL A 221 -5.87 0.97 19.76
C VAL A 221 -7.22 1.71 19.75
N GLU A 222 -7.56 2.39 20.84
CA GLU A 222 -8.79 3.16 20.95
C GLU A 222 -8.89 4.29 19.90
N ASP A 223 -7.77 4.99 19.61
CA ASP A 223 -7.75 6.00 18.54
C ASP A 223 -8.10 5.39 17.17
N PHE A 224 -7.62 4.18 16.88
CA PHE A 224 -7.96 3.46 15.66
C PHE A 224 -9.44 3.07 15.64
N GLU A 225 -9.95 2.51 16.73
CA GLU A 225 -11.35 2.07 16.87
C GLU A 225 -12.33 3.24 16.82
N ASN A 226 -11.95 4.42 17.29
CA ASN A 226 -12.75 5.65 17.16
C ASN A 226 -12.89 6.07 15.68
N VAL A 227 -11.85 5.89 14.87
CA VAL A 227 -11.91 6.16 13.41
C VAL A 227 -12.65 5.05 12.67
N TYR A 228 -12.39 3.80 13.02
CA TYR A 228 -12.96 2.59 12.38
C TYR A 228 -13.70 1.73 13.41
N PRO A 229 -14.84 2.21 13.93
CA PRO A 229 -15.66 1.41 14.84
C PRO A 229 -16.21 0.18 14.12
N HIS A 230 -16.64 -0.81 14.89
CA HIS A 230 -17.30 -2.00 14.37
C HIS A 230 -18.44 -1.61 13.41
N GLU A 231 -18.63 -2.41 12.36
CA GLU A 231 -19.63 -2.22 11.29
C GLU A 231 -19.24 -1.19 10.20
N TYR A 232 -18.11 -0.48 10.35
CA TYR A 232 -17.66 0.47 9.33
C TYR A 232 -16.56 -0.13 8.43
N TYR A 233 -16.55 0.35 7.21
CA TYR A 233 -15.56 -0.03 6.21
C TYR A 233 -14.16 0.48 6.59
N VAL A 234 -13.18 -0.40 6.49
CA VAL A 234 -11.76 -0.03 6.61
C VAL A 234 -11.16 0.10 5.21
N PRO A 235 -10.51 1.23 4.87
CA PRO A 235 -9.97 1.47 3.53
C PRO A 235 -8.88 0.47 3.11
N LEU A 236 -8.80 0.20 1.80
CA LEU A 236 -7.76 -0.65 1.20
C LEU A 236 -6.34 -0.23 1.62
N TYR A 237 -6.10 1.08 1.77
CA TYR A 237 -4.81 1.59 2.22
C TYR A 237 -4.37 0.99 3.56
N VAL A 238 -5.27 0.91 4.52
CA VAL A 238 -4.99 0.37 5.87
C VAL A 238 -4.56 -1.10 5.78
N PHE A 239 -5.20 -1.90 4.93
CA PHE A 239 -4.81 -3.30 4.72
C PHE A 239 -3.47 -3.43 4.01
N ASN A 240 -3.23 -2.66 2.95
CA ASN A 240 -1.97 -2.70 2.23
C ASN A 240 -0.81 -2.19 3.10
N TYR A 241 -1.04 -1.14 3.88
CA TYR A 241 -0.06 -0.66 4.86
C TYR A 241 0.22 -1.73 5.94
N THR A 242 -0.80 -2.46 6.40
CA THR A 242 -0.63 -3.57 7.34
C THR A 242 0.24 -4.68 6.76
N ASP A 243 -0.04 -5.12 5.53
CA ASP A 243 0.78 -6.14 4.85
C ASP A 243 2.22 -5.66 4.66
N TYR A 244 2.44 -4.38 4.30
CA TYR A 244 3.78 -3.80 4.23
C TYR A 244 4.50 -3.83 5.58
N ARG A 245 3.84 -3.45 6.67
CA ARG A 245 4.43 -3.42 8.02
C ARG A 245 4.78 -4.82 8.53
N LEU A 246 3.95 -5.82 8.22
CA LEU A 246 4.22 -7.23 8.52
C LEU A 246 5.41 -7.74 7.72
N TRP A 247 5.46 -7.44 6.42
CA TRP A 247 6.61 -7.78 5.59
C TRP A 247 7.89 -7.10 6.08
N LYS A 248 7.81 -5.82 6.46
CA LYS A 248 8.94 -5.06 7.00
C LYS A 248 9.46 -5.65 8.30
N LYS A 249 8.56 -6.03 9.21
CA LYS A 249 8.92 -6.72 10.46
C LYS A 249 9.67 -8.02 10.17
N TYR A 250 9.19 -8.82 9.21
CA TYR A 250 9.91 -10.02 8.75
C TYR A 250 11.30 -9.65 8.18
N ALA A 251 11.36 -8.63 7.33
CA ALA A 251 12.60 -8.21 6.69
C ALA A 251 13.66 -7.75 7.72
N ASP A 252 13.25 -7.11 8.79
CA ASP A 252 14.14 -6.66 9.84
C ASP A 252 14.61 -7.79 10.78
N GLU A 253 13.74 -8.75 11.08
CA GLU A 253 14.01 -9.78 12.10
C GLU A 253 14.56 -11.10 11.52
N LEU A 254 14.12 -11.51 10.32
CA LEU A 254 14.39 -12.87 9.80
C LEU A 254 15.06 -12.90 8.43
N ARG A 255 15.13 -11.78 7.71
CA ARG A 255 15.64 -11.76 6.34
C ARG A 255 17.11 -12.17 6.27
N GLY A 256 17.41 -13.03 5.26
CA GLY A 256 18.79 -13.46 4.97
C GLY A 256 19.32 -14.52 5.92
N GLU A 257 18.53 -15.00 6.85
CA GLU A 257 18.93 -16.09 7.76
C GLU A 257 18.19 -17.38 7.42
N GLU A 258 18.94 -18.47 7.20
CA GLU A 258 18.39 -19.81 7.22
C GLU A 258 18.09 -20.23 8.64
N LYS A 259 16.95 -19.82 9.17
CA LYS A 259 16.55 -20.13 10.54
C LYS A 259 16.13 -21.59 10.65
N LYS A 260 16.74 -22.31 11.59
CA LYS A 260 16.34 -23.66 11.95
C LYS A 260 14.92 -23.65 12.51
N GLN A 261 14.19 -24.74 12.33
CA GLN A 261 12.77 -24.85 12.74
C GLN A 261 12.47 -24.43 14.19
N ARG A 262 13.44 -24.54 15.10
CA ARG A 262 13.31 -24.17 16.53
C ARG A 262 14.17 -22.97 16.92
N ASP A 263 14.53 -22.13 15.98
CA ASP A 263 15.29 -20.91 16.28
C ASP A 263 14.44 -19.98 17.16
N PRO A 264 14.95 -19.49 18.30
CA PRO A 264 14.19 -18.62 19.21
C PRO A 264 13.68 -17.33 18.54
N VAL A 265 14.46 -16.76 17.62
CA VAL A 265 14.06 -15.53 16.89
C VAL A 265 12.86 -15.81 16.00
N ARG A 266 12.88 -16.94 15.27
CA ARG A 266 11.76 -17.40 14.45
C ARG A 266 10.51 -17.65 15.29
N VAL A 267 10.65 -18.39 16.38
CA VAL A 267 9.54 -18.68 17.31
C VAL A 267 8.95 -17.39 17.88
N ASN A 268 9.80 -16.45 18.30
CA ASN A 268 9.35 -15.16 18.83
C ASN A 268 8.67 -14.29 17.77
N PHE A 269 9.16 -14.30 16.52
CA PHE A 269 8.53 -13.60 15.42
C PHE A 269 7.07 -14.06 15.23
N PHE A 270 6.83 -15.37 15.05
CA PHE A 270 5.48 -15.89 14.86
C PHE A 270 4.60 -15.75 16.11
N ALA A 271 5.14 -15.95 17.31
CA ALA A 271 4.42 -15.70 18.54
C ALA A 271 3.98 -14.23 18.67
N SER A 272 4.79 -13.27 18.19
CA SER A 272 4.40 -11.86 18.15
C SER A 272 3.23 -11.60 17.20
N LEU A 273 3.07 -12.42 16.16
CA LEU A 273 1.92 -12.37 15.23
C LEU A 273 0.72 -13.17 15.77
N GLY A 274 0.89 -13.98 16.80
CA GLY A 274 -0.16 -14.78 17.43
C GLY A 274 -0.36 -16.16 16.84
N CYS A 275 0.62 -16.69 16.10
CA CYS A 275 0.54 -18.00 15.45
C CYS A 275 1.84 -18.79 15.62
N SER A 276 1.79 -20.09 15.30
CA SER A 276 2.99 -20.90 15.05
C SER A 276 3.64 -20.53 13.73
N ASP A 277 4.85 -21.05 13.53
CA ASP A 277 5.59 -20.75 12.30
C ASP A 277 4.95 -21.39 11.05
N PHE A 278 4.89 -20.61 9.99
CA PHE A 278 4.44 -21.04 8.69
C PHE A 278 5.46 -20.65 7.59
N ASP A 279 5.11 -20.92 6.36
CA ASP A 279 5.95 -20.79 5.16
C ASP A 279 6.73 -19.45 5.08
N LEU A 280 7.99 -19.42 5.53
CA LEU A 280 8.88 -18.27 5.43
C LEU A 280 9.13 -17.79 3.99
N PRO A 281 9.29 -18.67 2.98
CA PRO A 281 9.36 -18.28 1.58
C PRO A 281 8.23 -17.36 1.13
N PHE A 282 7.03 -17.48 1.72
CA PHE A 282 5.91 -16.59 1.42
C PHE A 282 6.25 -15.11 1.61
N PHE A 283 6.95 -14.74 2.68
CA PHE A 283 7.38 -13.36 2.91
C PHE A 283 8.41 -12.88 1.87
N ASN A 284 9.25 -13.78 1.37
CA ASN A 284 10.22 -13.45 0.34
C ASN A 284 9.57 -13.26 -1.04
N GLU A 285 8.50 -14.00 -1.32
CA GLU A 285 7.75 -13.97 -2.57
C GLU A 285 6.60 -12.95 -2.56
N PHE A 286 6.31 -12.36 -1.40
CA PHE A 286 5.21 -11.40 -1.25
C PHE A 286 5.37 -10.20 -2.18
N TYR A 287 4.24 -9.78 -2.78
CA TYR A 287 4.11 -8.57 -3.57
C TYR A 287 2.67 -8.02 -3.50
N PHE A 288 2.50 -6.75 -3.85
CA PHE A 288 1.18 -6.12 -3.91
C PHE A 288 0.51 -6.40 -5.26
N SER A 289 -0.61 -7.11 -5.25
CA SER A 289 -1.38 -7.45 -6.44
C SER A 289 -2.45 -6.40 -6.75
N ARG A 290 -2.62 -6.07 -8.04
CA ARG A 290 -3.72 -5.23 -8.53
C ARG A 290 -5.09 -5.89 -8.39
N THR A 291 -5.12 -7.21 -8.31
CA THR A 291 -6.38 -7.99 -8.21
C THR A 291 -6.85 -8.15 -6.77
N ARG A 292 -6.00 -7.93 -5.77
CA ARG A 292 -6.30 -8.09 -4.35
C ARG A 292 -7.05 -6.87 -3.78
N LYS A 293 -8.34 -6.76 -4.12
CA LYS A 293 -9.18 -5.62 -3.75
C LYS A 293 -10.52 -6.02 -3.13
N SER A 294 -10.75 -7.31 -2.96
CA SER A 294 -11.98 -7.83 -2.34
C SER A 294 -11.80 -7.94 -0.83
N LEU A 295 -12.72 -7.32 -0.08
CA LEU A 295 -12.78 -7.48 1.38
C LEU A 295 -13.34 -8.86 1.70
N GLU A 296 -12.62 -9.60 2.49
CA GLU A 296 -13.03 -10.91 2.98
C GLU A 296 -13.27 -10.88 4.49
N HIS A 297 -14.41 -11.41 4.91
CA HIS A 297 -14.68 -11.78 6.32
C HIS A 297 -14.13 -13.17 6.56
N TYR A 298 -13.12 -13.30 7.41
CA TYR A 298 -12.58 -14.63 7.70
C TYR A 298 -13.64 -15.53 8.36
N TYR A 299 -14.34 -15.06 9.39
CA TYR A 299 -15.62 -15.64 9.79
C TYR A 299 -16.72 -15.02 8.93
N PRO A 300 -17.48 -15.83 8.15
CA PRO A 300 -18.37 -15.32 7.12
C PRO A 300 -19.65 -14.69 7.69
N GLN A 301 -20.10 -13.59 7.08
CA GLN A 301 -21.32 -12.89 7.47
C GLN A 301 -22.57 -13.78 7.44
N SER A 302 -22.64 -14.71 6.48
CA SER A 302 -23.79 -15.62 6.32
C SER A 302 -24.00 -16.54 7.53
N LYS A 303 -22.99 -16.69 8.39
CA LYS A 303 -23.04 -17.52 9.61
C LYS A 303 -23.18 -16.71 10.89
N ALA A 304 -23.16 -15.36 10.80
CA ALA A 304 -23.34 -14.49 11.94
C ALA A 304 -24.81 -14.42 12.38
N ILE A 305 -25.02 -14.23 13.68
CA ILE A 305 -26.37 -14.10 14.26
C ILE A 305 -26.67 -12.61 14.45
N PRO A 306 -27.67 -12.04 13.75
CA PRO A 306 -28.02 -10.62 13.91
C PRO A 306 -28.56 -10.32 15.31
N GLY A 307 -28.05 -9.21 15.90
CA GLY A 307 -28.63 -8.65 17.14
C GLY A 307 -28.49 -9.51 18.40
N ARG A 308 -27.69 -10.55 18.36
CA ARG A 308 -27.44 -11.46 19.49
C ARG A 308 -25.99 -11.39 19.91
N GLU A 309 -25.71 -11.43 21.21
CA GLU A 309 -24.37 -11.63 21.72
C GLU A 309 -23.82 -13.01 21.30
N ASP A 310 -22.50 -13.15 21.27
CA ASP A 310 -21.84 -14.33 20.76
C ASP A 310 -22.32 -15.59 21.47
N ALA A 311 -22.73 -16.55 20.66
CA ALA A 311 -23.11 -17.88 21.10
C ALA A 311 -21.89 -18.83 20.98
N ALA A 312 -21.99 -20.00 21.57
CA ALA A 312 -20.90 -20.98 21.58
C ALA A 312 -20.49 -21.46 20.16
N ASP A 313 -21.41 -21.41 19.23
CA ASP A 313 -21.33 -21.96 17.86
C ASP A 313 -21.41 -20.90 16.75
N ALA A 314 -21.75 -19.64 17.08
CA ALA A 314 -21.82 -18.55 16.10
C ALA A 314 -21.52 -17.20 16.72
N LEU A 315 -20.90 -16.30 15.95
CA LEU A 315 -20.56 -14.94 16.34
C LEU A 315 -21.66 -13.96 15.91
N CYS A 316 -21.82 -12.86 16.65
CA CYS A 316 -22.76 -11.82 16.25
C CYS A 316 -22.18 -10.92 15.14
N VAL A 317 -23.06 -10.22 14.42
CA VAL A 317 -22.66 -9.33 13.31
C VAL A 317 -21.67 -8.26 13.76
N ARG A 318 -21.84 -7.72 14.96
CA ARG A 318 -20.93 -6.69 15.50
C ARG A 318 -19.51 -7.22 15.69
N THR A 319 -19.35 -8.41 16.26
CA THR A 319 -18.03 -9.02 16.50
C THR A 319 -17.30 -9.31 15.21
N ILE A 320 -17.99 -9.77 14.17
CA ILE A 320 -17.35 -10.13 12.90
C ILE A 320 -17.05 -8.94 11.99
N ASN A 321 -17.74 -7.80 12.17
CA ASN A 321 -17.56 -6.59 11.36
C ASN A 321 -16.49 -5.66 11.99
N CYS A 322 -15.27 -6.14 12.05
CA CYS A 322 -14.13 -5.40 12.57
C CYS A 322 -12.83 -5.72 11.81
N PHE A 323 -11.83 -4.87 11.98
CA PHE A 323 -10.53 -5.05 11.33
C PHE A 323 -9.87 -6.38 11.68
N GLY A 324 -10.10 -6.92 12.88
CA GLY A 324 -9.58 -8.22 13.32
C GLY A 324 -10.06 -9.39 12.47
N ASN A 325 -11.29 -9.31 11.92
CA ASN A 325 -11.88 -10.35 11.07
C ASN A 325 -11.79 -10.06 9.57
N PHE A 326 -11.24 -8.90 9.17
CA PHE A 326 -11.14 -8.49 7.78
C PHE A 326 -9.75 -8.72 7.19
N ALA A 327 -9.69 -9.10 5.91
CA ALA A 327 -8.48 -9.04 5.09
C ALA A 327 -8.82 -8.81 3.62
N MET A 328 -7.84 -8.41 2.83
CA MET A 328 -8.00 -8.24 1.39
C MET A 328 -7.53 -9.49 0.65
N ILE A 329 -8.37 -9.98 -0.27
CA ILE A 329 -8.05 -11.12 -1.13
C ILE A 329 -8.33 -10.81 -2.60
N GLY A 330 -7.89 -11.68 -3.51
CA GLY A 330 -8.25 -11.59 -4.92
C GLY A 330 -9.73 -11.94 -5.15
N SER A 331 -10.31 -11.38 -6.22
CA SER A 331 -11.72 -11.61 -6.58
C SER A 331 -12.06 -13.08 -6.77
N ASP A 332 -11.14 -13.86 -7.38
CA ASP A 332 -11.36 -15.28 -7.64
C ASP A 332 -11.42 -16.11 -6.35
N ALA A 333 -10.53 -15.78 -5.39
CA ALA A 333 -10.57 -16.40 -4.07
C ALA A 333 -11.84 -16.04 -3.32
N ASN A 334 -12.26 -14.78 -3.37
CA ASN A 334 -13.50 -14.32 -2.73
C ASN A 334 -14.73 -15.03 -3.30
N SER A 335 -14.84 -15.13 -4.63
CA SER A 335 -15.94 -15.83 -5.30
C SER A 335 -16.01 -17.33 -4.95
N SER A 336 -14.87 -17.95 -4.71
CA SER A 336 -14.77 -19.38 -4.41
C SER A 336 -15.04 -19.73 -2.95
N GLY A 337 -14.79 -18.81 -2.02
CA GLY A 337 -14.71 -19.11 -0.57
C GLY A 337 -15.55 -18.24 0.35
N SER A 338 -16.35 -17.30 -0.17
CA SER A 338 -17.02 -16.26 0.63
C SER A 338 -17.93 -16.79 1.76
N ASN A 339 -18.51 -17.97 1.60
CA ASN A 339 -19.43 -18.58 2.59
C ASN A 339 -18.84 -19.76 3.36
N TRP A 340 -17.57 -20.08 3.15
CA TRP A 340 -16.92 -21.16 3.86
C TRP A 340 -16.59 -20.75 5.29
N ASP A 341 -16.70 -21.71 6.23
CA ASP A 341 -16.21 -21.50 7.59
C ASP A 341 -14.67 -21.32 7.62
N PRO A 342 -14.12 -20.82 8.73
CA PRO A 342 -12.69 -20.60 8.84
C PRO A 342 -11.83 -21.83 8.52
N VAL A 343 -12.21 -23.02 8.98
CA VAL A 343 -11.50 -24.28 8.70
C VAL A 343 -11.61 -24.68 7.23
N GLY A 344 -12.78 -24.51 6.63
CA GLY A 344 -13.00 -24.72 5.21
C GLY A 344 -12.13 -23.82 4.34
N LYS A 345 -11.97 -22.55 4.75
CA LYS A 345 -11.06 -21.59 4.09
C LYS A 345 -9.58 -22.04 4.17
N VAL A 346 -9.12 -22.53 5.33
CA VAL A 346 -7.77 -23.11 5.44
C VAL A 346 -7.57 -24.21 4.41
N LYS A 347 -8.48 -25.17 4.32
CA LYS A 347 -8.39 -26.29 3.38
C LYS A 347 -8.45 -25.83 1.93
N LEU A 348 -9.37 -24.93 1.60
CA LEU A 348 -9.58 -24.42 0.23
C LEU A 348 -8.35 -23.65 -0.27
N TYR A 349 -7.77 -22.80 0.55
CA TYR A 349 -6.70 -21.89 0.14
C TYR A 349 -5.30 -22.48 0.30
N GLN A 350 -5.15 -23.62 0.96
CA GLN A 350 -3.89 -24.39 0.97
C GLN A 350 -3.64 -25.09 -0.36
N ASP A 351 -4.69 -25.44 -1.11
CA ASP A 351 -4.55 -26.02 -2.44
C ASP A 351 -4.02 -25.00 -3.46
N GLY A 352 -2.95 -25.35 -4.18
CA GLY A 352 -2.12 -24.46 -4.99
C GLY A 352 -2.83 -23.63 -6.08
N LYS A 353 -4.08 -23.94 -6.44
CA LYS A 353 -4.84 -23.21 -7.47
C LYS A 353 -5.26 -21.78 -7.05
N LEU A 354 -5.46 -21.52 -5.75
CA LEU A 354 -5.89 -20.22 -5.22
C LEU A 354 -4.80 -19.50 -4.43
N ARG A 355 -3.61 -20.07 -4.35
CA ARG A 355 -2.49 -19.58 -3.53
C ARG A 355 -2.11 -18.13 -3.87
N ALA A 356 -2.08 -17.78 -5.14
CA ALA A 356 -1.74 -16.42 -5.59
C ALA A 356 -2.81 -15.39 -5.23
N SER A 357 -4.10 -15.75 -5.31
CA SER A 357 -5.23 -14.88 -4.95
C SER A 357 -5.28 -14.55 -3.46
N VAL A 358 -4.63 -15.35 -2.61
CA VAL A 358 -4.63 -15.21 -1.14
C VAL A 358 -3.26 -14.75 -0.65
N ALA A 359 -2.62 -13.85 -1.39
CA ALA A 359 -1.27 -13.38 -1.08
C ALA A 359 -1.21 -12.23 -0.03
N SER A 360 -2.26 -11.99 0.77
CA SER A 360 -2.20 -11.08 1.93
C SER A 360 -1.51 -11.76 3.11
N ILE A 361 -0.51 -11.10 3.69
CA ILE A 361 0.20 -11.59 4.87
C ILE A 361 -0.77 -11.67 6.06
N LYS A 362 -1.59 -10.63 6.25
CA LYS A 362 -2.62 -10.60 7.30
C LYS A 362 -3.54 -11.81 7.20
N PHE A 363 -4.03 -12.14 6.00
CA PHE A 363 -4.92 -13.29 5.79
C PHE A 363 -4.22 -14.62 6.08
N LYS A 364 -2.95 -14.77 5.69
CA LYS A 364 -2.15 -15.97 5.99
C LYS A 364 -1.95 -16.18 7.48
N ILE A 365 -1.76 -15.11 8.24
CA ILE A 365 -1.68 -15.18 9.71
C ILE A 365 -3.01 -15.67 10.30
N MET A 366 -4.16 -15.16 9.82
CA MET A 366 -5.48 -15.62 10.27
C MET A 366 -5.69 -17.11 9.99
N MET A 367 -5.29 -17.57 8.80
CA MET A 367 -5.34 -19.00 8.45
C MET A 367 -4.46 -19.85 9.38
N GLN A 368 -3.25 -19.37 9.72
CA GLN A 368 -2.34 -20.10 10.61
C GLN A 368 -2.89 -20.17 12.03
N ILE A 369 -3.44 -19.08 12.58
CA ILE A 369 -4.10 -19.10 13.89
C ILE A 369 -5.24 -20.12 13.91
N CYS A 370 -6.09 -20.13 12.89
CA CYS A 370 -7.19 -21.09 12.78
C CYS A 370 -6.68 -22.54 12.71
N HIS A 371 -5.62 -22.79 11.94
CA HIS A 371 -4.99 -24.10 11.85
C HIS A 371 -4.39 -24.54 13.19
N ASP A 372 -3.72 -23.66 13.92
CA ASP A 372 -3.13 -23.95 15.22
C ASP A 372 -4.22 -24.31 16.24
N ASN A 373 -5.34 -23.58 16.24
CA ASN A 373 -6.48 -23.86 17.10
C ASN A 373 -7.16 -25.21 16.79
N ASP A 374 -7.20 -25.62 15.52
CA ASP A 374 -7.74 -26.92 15.10
C ASP A 374 -6.85 -28.09 15.60
N ASN A 375 -5.54 -27.91 15.57
CA ASN A 375 -4.58 -28.95 15.97
C ASN A 375 -4.42 -29.10 17.50
N LEU A 376 -4.77 -28.09 18.29
CA LEU A 376 -4.64 -28.14 19.75
C LEU A 376 -5.68 -29.02 20.47
N GLY A 377 -6.55 -29.74 19.73
CA GLY A 377 -7.28 -30.94 20.17
C GLY A 377 -8.18 -30.86 21.40
N GLY A 378 -8.46 -29.66 21.93
CA GLY A 378 -9.18 -29.52 23.19
C GLY A 378 -10.07 -28.30 23.34
N ARG A 379 -10.05 -27.41 22.40
CA ARG A 379 -10.87 -26.18 22.44
C ARG A 379 -12.07 -26.34 21.52
N ARG A 380 -13.26 -26.48 22.11
CA ARG A 380 -14.59 -26.37 21.50
C ARG A 380 -14.67 -26.84 20.04
N GLN A 381 -15.05 -28.10 19.84
CA GLN A 381 -15.36 -28.62 18.51
C GLN A 381 -16.21 -27.60 17.72
N GLY A 382 -15.67 -27.10 16.60
CA GLY A 382 -16.39 -26.24 15.65
C GLY A 382 -16.03 -24.76 15.63
N MET A 383 -15.25 -24.23 16.62
CA MET A 383 -14.87 -22.80 16.62
C MET A 383 -13.34 -22.61 16.72
N GLN A 384 -12.68 -22.83 15.63
CA GLN A 384 -11.23 -22.61 15.50
C GLN A 384 -10.87 -21.13 15.26
N TRP A 385 -11.89 -20.27 15.07
CA TRP A 385 -11.78 -18.81 14.94
C TRP A 385 -12.99 -18.19 15.67
N ASN A 386 -12.78 -17.67 16.85
CA ASN A 386 -13.82 -17.14 17.74
C ASN A 386 -13.61 -15.64 18.05
N ALA A 387 -14.44 -15.07 18.92
CA ALA A 387 -14.35 -13.66 19.32
C ALA A 387 -12.97 -13.29 19.90
N ASP A 388 -12.42 -14.14 20.78
CA ASP A 388 -11.12 -13.90 21.40
C ASP A 388 -10.00 -13.92 20.36
N ASP A 389 -10.08 -14.80 19.34
CA ASP A 389 -9.10 -14.85 18.23
C ASP A 389 -9.18 -13.58 17.38
N ILE A 390 -10.38 -13.09 17.09
CA ILE A 390 -10.62 -11.85 16.36
C ILE A 390 -10.00 -10.66 17.10
N ASP A 391 -10.30 -10.51 18.39
CA ASP A 391 -9.83 -9.39 19.21
C ASP A 391 -8.29 -9.45 19.39
N ASN A 392 -7.76 -10.65 19.67
CA ASN A 392 -6.32 -10.85 19.80
C ASN A 392 -5.59 -10.54 18.49
N HIS A 393 -6.14 -10.98 17.36
CA HIS A 393 -5.56 -10.70 16.06
C HIS A 393 -5.61 -9.20 15.74
N GLN A 394 -6.74 -8.52 15.99
CA GLN A 394 -6.85 -7.07 15.83
C GLN A 394 -5.76 -6.35 16.62
N ARG A 395 -5.67 -6.63 17.93
CA ARG A 395 -4.69 -6.00 18.81
C ARG A 395 -3.26 -6.20 18.31
N LYS A 396 -2.86 -7.43 17.93
CA LYS A 396 -1.51 -7.70 17.43
C LYS A 396 -1.21 -6.98 16.10
N MET A 397 -2.17 -6.88 15.19
CA MET A 397 -2.00 -6.10 13.98
C MET A 397 -1.84 -4.60 14.28
N LEU A 398 -2.67 -4.06 15.18
CA LEU A 398 -2.61 -2.66 15.59
C LEU A 398 -1.30 -2.34 16.33
N GLU A 399 -0.78 -3.22 17.19
CA GLU A 399 0.54 -3.06 17.83
C GLU A 399 1.70 -2.88 16.82
N ILE A 400 1.54 -3.42 15.61
CA ILE A 400 2.55 -3.32 14.55
C ILE A 400 2.36 -2.02 13.74
N ILE A 401 1.13 -1.70 13.34
CA ILE A 401 0.88 -0.60 12.41
C ILE A 401 0.78 0.77 13.09
N LEU A 402 0.46 0.82 14.39
CA LEU A 402 0.36 2.08 15.14
C LEU A 402 1.72 2.63 15.59
N LYS A 403 2.83 2.00 15.21
CA LYS A 403 4.20 2.50 15.42
C LYS A 403 4.75 3.00 14.09
N PRO A 404 5.25 4.23 13.98
CA PRO A 404 5.89 4.71 12.74
C PRO A 404 7.11 3.87 12.34
N ASN A 405 7.44 3.86 11.03
CA ASN A 405 8.57 3.08 10.49
C ASN A 405 9.95 3.52 11.01
N ASN A 406 10.08 4.78 11.40
CA ASN A 406 11.36 5.40 11.77
C ASN A 406 11.57 5.56 13.28
N ARG A 407 10.88 4.77 14.10
CA ARG A 407 11.07 4.74 15.56
C ARG A 407 11.41 3.37 16.09
#